data_865f5e9fb294104179992066b22295bd
#
_entry.id   865f5e9fb294104179992066b22295bd
#
_cell.length_a   1.000
_cell.length_b   1.000
_cell.length_c   1.000
_cell.angle_alpha   90.00
_cell.angle_beta   90.00
_cell.angle_gamma   90.00
#
_symmetry.space_group_name_H-M   'P 1'
#
loop_
_entity.id
_entity.type
_entity.pdbx_description
1 polymer ?
#
loop_
_entity_poly.entity_id
_entity_poly.type
_entity_poly.pdbx_seq_one_letter_code
_entity_poly.pdbx_strand_id
1 'polypeptide(L)'
;MINNVVLVGRMTRDAELRYTPSNQAVATFSLAVNRNFKNQNGEREADFINVVIWRQQAENLANWAKKGALIGVTGRIQTRSYDNQQGQRVYVTEVVAESFQLLESRTAREGQGGGYSAGNSFAGGNDYNSPYQTPTQSTP
;
A
#
# COMPACT_ATOMS: atom_id res chain seq x y z
N MET A 1 13.64 -0.63 -23.60
CA MET A 1 12.27 -1.09 -23.26
C MET A 1 11.87 -0.51 -21.92
N ILE A 2 10.56 -0.32 -21.74
CA ILE A 2 10.05 0.32 -20.52
C ILE A 2 9.10 -0.66 -19.83
N ASN A 3 9.30 -0.87 -18.53
CA ASN A 3 8.42 -1.66 -17.70
C ASN A 3 8.31 -0.94 -16.37
N ASN A 4 7.29 -0.11 -16.24
CA ASN A 4 7.16 0.77 -15.09
C ASN A 4 5.69 0.83 -14.69
N VAL A 5 5.43 0.63 -13.40
CA VAL A 5 4.09 0.61 -12.85
C VAL A 5 4.05 1.54 -11.66
N VAL A 6 3.03 2.37 -11.60
CA VAL A 6 2.76 3.24 -10.47
C VAL A 6 1.32 3.00 -10.03
N LEU A 7 1.12 2.60 -8.79
CA LEU A 7 -0.20 2.27 -8.27
C LEU A 7 -0.43 2.98 -6.96
N VAL A 8 -1.67 3.42 -6.75
CA VAL A 8 -2.13 3.93 -5.48
C VAL A 8 -3.39 3.16 -5.11
N GLY A 9 -3.39 2.56 -3.95
CA GLY A 9 -4.55 1.79 -3.53
C GLY A 9 -4.45 1.43 -2.06
N ARG A 10 -5.41 0.61 -1.62
CA ARG A 10 -5.48 0.18 -0.23
C ARG A 10 -5.14 -1.29 -0.12
N MET A 11 -4.42 -1.63 0.93
CA MET A 11 -4.10 -3.02 1.21
C MET A 11 -5.36 -3.75 1.66
N THR A 12 -5.60 -4.93 1.07
CA THR A 12 -6.79 -5.71 1.40
C THR A 12 -6.60 -6.52 2.68
N ARG A 13 -5.35 -6.75 3.06
CA ARG A 13 -4.99 -7.48 4.27
C ARG A 13 -3.55 -7.13 4.61
N ASP A 14 -3.11 -7.57 5.78
CA ASP A 14 -1.72 -7.39 6.16
C ASP A 14 -0.83 -8.16 5.21
N ALA A 15 0.36 -7.62 4.95
CA ALA A 15 1.32 -8.28 4.09
C ALA A 15 1.82 -9.55 4.74
N GLU A 16 2.05 -10.56 3.93
CA GLU A 16 2.64 -11.81 4.38
C GLU A 16 4.15 -11.72 4.20
N LEU A 17 4.86 -11.62 5.32
CA LEU A 17 6.32 -11.51 5.31
C LEU A 17 6.94 -12.88 5.49
N ARG A 18 7.84 -13.25 4.59
CA ARG A 18 8.55 -14.51 4.65
C ARG A 18 10.02 -14.28 4.35
N TYR A 19 10.82 -15.29 4.64
CA TYR A 19 12.23 -15.26 4.32
C TYR A 19 12.57 -16.44 3.42
N THR A 20 13.33 -16.17 2.39
CA THR A 20 13.76 -17.23 1.45
C THR A 20 14.83 -18.11 2.09
N PRO A 21 15.14 -19.26 1.46
CA PRO A 21 16.25 -20.08 1.94
C PRO A 21 17.57 -19.33 2.00
N SER A 22 17.75 -18.30 1.19
CA SER A 22 18.95 -17.45 1.27
C SER A 22 18.79 -16.34 2.26
N ASN A 23 17.72 -16.38 3.09
CA ASN A 23 17.49 -15.45 4.19
C ASN A 23 17.19 -14.02 3.72
N GLN A 24 16.54 -13.89 2.58
CA GLN A 24 16.10 -12.59 2.10
C GLN A 24 14.62 -12.40 2.41
N ALA A 25 14.26 -11.22 2.90
CA ALA A 25 12.88 -10.91 3.21
C ALA A 25 12.08 -10.70 1.94
N VAL A 26 10.87 -11.24 1.93
CA VAL A 26 9.92 -11.02 0.84
C VAL A 26 8.53 -10.88 1.43
N ALA A 27 7.81 -9.85 1.03
CA ALA A 27 6.44 -9.63 1.47
C ALA A 27 5.53 -9.65 0.26
N THR A 28 4.37 -10.30 0.41
CA THR A 28 3.36 -10.35 -0.63
C THR A 28 2.07 -9.77 -0.07
N PHE A 29 1.35 -9.04 -0.91
CA PHE A 29 0.08 -8.47 -0.50
C PHE A 29 -0.75 -8.17 -1.74
N SER A 30 -2.03 -7.90 -1.51
CA SER A 30 -2.95 -7.53 -2.57
C SER A 30 -3.38 -6.09 -2.36
N LEU A 31 -3.35 -5.32 -3.43
CA LEU A 31 -3.68 -3.90 -3.43
C LEU A 31 -4.96 -3.70 -4.20
N ALA A 32 -5.94 -3.04 -3.57
CA ALA A 32 -7.20 -2.70 -4.22
C ALA A 32 -7.06 -1.31 -4.82
N VAL A 33 -7.09 -1.26 -6.15
CA VAL A 33 -6.94 -0.01 -6.90
C VAL A 33 -8.27 0.31 -7.55
N ASN A 34 -8.89 1.40 -7.13
CA ASN A 34 -10.18 1.81 -7.67
C ASN A 34 -10.03 2.28 -9.12
N ARG A 35 -10.99 1.87 -9.94
CA ARG A 35 -11.03 2.37 -11.31
C ARG A 35 -11.48 3.82 -11.33
N ASN A 36 -11.13 4.52 -12.41
CA ASN A 36 -11.40 5.94 -12.52
C ASN A 36 -12.86 6.25 -12.81
N PHE A 37 -13.63 5.29 -13.33
CA PHE A 37 -15.03 5.52 -13.70
C PHE A 37 -15.91 4.45 -13.10
N LYS A 38 -17.19 4.79 -12.98
CA LYS A 38 -18.17 3.89 -12.41
C LYS A 38 -18.69 2.93 -13.47
N ASN A 39 -19.19 1.78 -13.03
CA ASN A 39 -19.83 0.83 -13.93
C ASN A 39 -21.25 1.28 -14.26
N GLN A 40 -21.97 0.43 -14.99
CA GLN A 40 -23.33 0.76 -15.45
C GLN A 40 -24.30 0.94 -14.29
N ASN A 41 -24.02 0.32 -13.16
CA ASN A 41 -24.89 0.42 -11.98
C ASN A 41 -24.52 1.62 -11.09
N GLY A 42 -23.58 2.44 -11.51
CA GLY A 42 -23.15 3.59 -10.74
C GLY A 42 -22.15 3.26 -9.64
N GLU A 43 -21.63 2.05 -9.63
CA GLU A 43 -20.68 1.61 -8.62
C GLU A 43 -19.27 1.65 -9.17
N ARG A 44 -18.32 2.00 -8.31
CA ARG A 44 -16.91 2.05 -8.68
C ARG A 44 -16.29 0.69 -8.39
N GLU A 45 -15.73 0.09 -9.40
CA GLU A 45 -15.05 -1.18 -9.27
C GLU A 45 -13.59 -1.00 -8.94
N ALA A 46 -13.00 -2.02 -8.35
CA ALA A 46 -11.59 -2.02 -8.01
C ALA A 46 -10.90 -3.21 -8.67
N ASP A 47 -9.65 -2.99 -9.03
CA ASP A 47 -8.78 -4.07 -9.50
C ASP A 47 -7.92 -4.51 -8.33
N PHE A 48 -7.80 -5.83 -8.17
CA PHE A 48 -7.00 -6.40 -7.09
C PHE A 48 -5.70 -6.90 -7.69
N ILE A 49 -4.60 -6.32 -7.26
CA ILE A 49 -3.30 -6.52 -7.89
C ILE A 49 -2.36 -7.13 -6.88
N ASN A 50 -1.77 -8.26 -7.23
CA ASN A 50 -0.78 -8.92 -6.39
C ASN A 50 0.55 -8.20 -6.49
N VAL A 51 1.13 -7.88 -5.34
CA VAL A 51 2.37 -7.12 -5.27
C VAL A 51 3.36 -7.90 -4.41
N VAL A 52 4.60 -7.94 -4.87
CA VAL A 52 5.71 -8.57 -4.17
C VAL A 52 6.77 -7.50 -3.94
N ILE A 53 7.30 -7.46 -2.72
CA ILE A 53 8.35 -6.52 -2.40
C ILE A 53 9.45 -7.27 -1.61
N TRP A 54 10.71 -6.87 -1.81
CA TRP A 54 11.86 -7.63 -1.32
C TRP A 54 12.72 -6.84 -0.36
N ARG A 55 13.45 -7.57 0.49
CA ARG A 55 14.55 -7.05 1.30
C ARG A 55 14.06 -6.08 2.35
N GLN A 56 14.82 -5.02 2.58
CA GLN A 56 14.48 -4.07 3.64
C GLN A 56 13.12 -3.44 3.43
N GLN A 57 12.75 -3.19 2.20
CA GLN A 57 11.44 -2.64 1.89
C GLN A 57 10.32 -3.58 2.32
N ALA A 58 10.55 -4.89 2.19
CA ALA A 58 9.54 -5.87 2.62
C ALA A 58 9.32 -5.79 4.12
N GLU A 59 10.39 -5.70 4.88
CA GLU A 59 10.29 -5.59 6.32
C GLU A 59 9.62 -4.28 6.74
N ASN A 60 9.99 -3.20 6.08
CA ASN A 60 9.38 -1.90 6.37
C ASN A 60 7.88 -1.92 6.07
N LEU A 61 7.51 -2.47 4.94
CA LEU A 61 6.10 -2.52 4.56
C LEU A 61 5.30 -3.37 5.54
N ALA A 62 5.84 -4.51 5.94
CA ALA A 62 5.15 -5.40 6.88
C ALA A 62 4.96 -4.72 8.24
N ASN A 63 5.90 -3.87 8.63
CA ASN A 63 5.82 -3.17 9.91
C ASN A 63 4.87 -1.98 9.88
N TRP A 64 4.82 -1.26 8.77
CA TRP A 64 4.13 0.03 8.72
C TRP A 64 2.80 -0.02 8.01
N ALA A 65 2.63 -0.90 7.01
CA ALA A 65 1.44 -0.94 6.18
C ALA A 65 0.57 -2.12 6.59
N LYS A 66 -0.62 -1.83 7.07
CA LYS A 66 -1.55 -2.86 7.54
C LYS A 66 -2.80 -2.83 6.68
N LYS A 67 -3.69 -3.78 6.93
CA LYS A 67 -4.96 -3.87 6.20
C LYS A 67 -5.64 -2.51 6.19
N GLY A 68 -6.06 -2.09 5.01
CA GLY A 68 -6.74 -0.82 4.81
C GLY A 68 -5.82 0.36 4.59
N ALA A 69 -4.51 0.19 4.70
CA ALA A 69 -3.57 1.29 4.51
C ALA A 69 -3.58 1.77 3.07
N LEU A 70 -3.59 3.08 2.89
CA LEU A 70 -3.46 3.69 1.57
C LEU A 70 -1.98 3.86 1.27
N ILE A 71 -1.52 3.20 0.22
CA ILE A 71 -0.10 3.25 -0.14
C ILE A 71 0.06 3.51 -1.62
N GLY A 72 1.21 4.08 -1.95
CA GLY A 72 1.67 4.18 -3.33
C GLY A 72 2.81 3.21 -3.56
N VAL A 73 2.81 2.57 -4.70
CA VAL A 73 3.80 1.57 -5.06
C VAL A 73 4.35 1.91 -6.43
N THR A 74 5.67 1.85 -6.56
CA THR A 74 6.32 1.94 -7.87
C THR A 74 7.11 0.68 -8.09
N GLY A 75 7.09 0.19 -9.33
CA GLY A 75 7.81 -1.04 -9.65
C GLY A 75 7.61 -1.44 -11.09
N ARG A 76 7.61 -2.73 -11.32
CA ARG A 76 7.47 -3.28 -12.66
C ARG A 76 6.56 -4.50 -12.64
N ILE A 77 6.02 -4.85 -13.79
CA ILE A 77 5.23 -6.06 -13.96
C ILE A 77 6.18 -7.21 -14.20
N GLN A 78 5.91 -8.33 -13.54
CA GLN A 78 6.66 -9.56 -13.72
C GLN A 78 5.69 -10.71 -13.90
N THR A 79 6.00 -11.60 -14.83
CA THR A 79 5.21 -12.80 -15.03
C THR A 79 6.07 -14.01 -14.68
N ARG A 80 5.41 -15.05 -14.21
CA ARG A 80 6.05 -16.33 -13.96
C ARG A 80 5.04 -17.43 -14.18
N SER A 81 5.51 -18.65 -14.27
CA SER A 81 4.62 -19.77 -14.44
C SER A 81 5.10 -20.92 -13.57
N TYR A 82 4.16 -21.78 -13.20
CA TYR A 82 4.47 -22.98 -12.46
C TYR A 82 3.44 -24.04 -12.82
N ASP A 83 3.77 -25.30 -12.55
CA ASP A 83 2.85 -26.39 -12.74
C ASP A 83 2.11 -26.65 -11.42
N ASN A 84 0.77 -26.72 -11.49
CA ASN A 84 0.00 -27.01 -10.30
C ASN A 84 -0.01 -28.53 -10.05
N GLN A 85 -0.73 -28.94 -9.02
CA GLN A 85 -0.78 -30.35 -8.64
C GLN A 85 -1.44 -31.24 -9.70
N GLN A 86 -2.23 -30.65 -10.57
CA GLN A 86 -2.90 -31.35 -11.65
C GLN A 86 -2.07 -31.37 -12.92
N GLY A 87 -0.85 -30.85 -12.88
CA GLY A 87 0.01 -30.81 -14.03
C GLY A 87 -0.28 -29.72 -15.03
N GLN A 88 -1.16 -28.82 -14.71
CA GLN A 88 -1.49 -27.70 -15.57
C GLN A 88 -0.55 -26.53 -15.31
N ARG A 89 -0.16 -25.84 -16.40
CA ARG A 89 0.69 -24.66 -16.28
C ARG A 89 -0.15 -23.45 -15.86
N VAL A 90 0.25 -22.83 -14.78
CA VAL A 90 -0.42 -21.64 -14.25
C VAL A 90 0.48 -20.43 -14.46
N TYR A 91 -0.09 -19.38 -15.03
CA TYR A 91 0.63 -18.13 -15.31
C TYR A 91 0.21 -17.10 -14.29
N VAL A 92 1.20 -16.43 -13.70
CA VAL A 92 0.97 -15.42 -12.68
C VAL A 92 1.55 -14.10 -13.16
N THR A 93 0.73 -13.05 -13.08
CA THR A 93 1.17 -11.68 -13.35
C THR A 93 1.12 -10.91 -12.04
N GLU A 94 2.23 -10.31 -11.68
CA GLU A 94 2.32 -9.60 -10.42
C GLU A 94 3.18 -8.36 -10.60
N VAL A 95 3.11 -7.45 -9.64
CA VAL A 95 3.94 -6.27 -9.61
C VAL A 95 5.06 -6.49 -8.61
N VAL A 96 6.30 -6.35 -9.06
CA VAL A 96 7.46 -6.37 -8.18
C VAL A 96 7.73 -4.94 -7.79
N ALA A 97 7.43 -4.59 -6.55
CA ALA A 97 7.58 -3.24 -6.07
C ALA A 97 9.05 -2.92 -5.83
N GLU A 98 9.49 -1.78 -6.31
CA GLU A 98 10.83 -1.28 -6.05
C GLU A 98 10.83 -0.31 -4.88
N SER A 99 9.70 0.34 -4.63
CA SER A 99 9.54 1.20 -3.47
C SER A 99 8.06 1.36 -3.17
N PHE A 100 7.77 1.79 -1.95
CA PHE A 100 6.40 2.10 -1.56
C PHE A 100 6.41 3.31 -0.66
N GLN A 101 5.23 3.92 -0.50
CA GLN A 101 5.10 5.08 0.38
C GLN A 101 3.72 5.05 1.00
N LEU A 102 3.66 5.28 2.31
CA LEU A 102 2.39 5.45 3.00
C LEU A 102 1.82 6.81 2.65
N LEU A 103 0.57 6.83 2.24
CA LEU A 103 -0.10 8.05 1.82
C LEU A 103 -1.10 8.55 2.84
N GLU A 104 -1.31 7.79 3.92
CA GLU A 104 -2.11 8.21 5.06
C GLU A 104 -1.24 8.13 6.30
N SER A 105 -1.35 9.12 7.16
CA SER A 105 -0.67 9.05 8.42
C SER A 105 -1.38 8.03 9.32
N ARG A 106 -0.64 7.43 10.23
CA ARG A 106 -1.19 6.50 11.20
C ARG A 106 -2.26 7.19 12.05
N THR A 107 -2.01 8.44 12.40
CA THR A 107 -2.94 9.21 13.21
C THR A 107 -4.26 9.42 12.47
N ALA A 108 -4.19 9.74 11.17
CA ALA A 108 -5.41 9.94 10.38
C ALA A 108 -6.24 8.67 10.30
N ARG A 109 -5.59 7.52 10.15
CA ARG A 109 -6.30 6.25 10.10
C ARG A 109 -6.98 5.93 11.42
N GLU A 110 -6.29 6.15 12.52
CA GLU A 110 -6.85 5.91 13.83
C GLU A 110 -8.00 6.85 14.10
N GLY A 111 -7.88 8.11 13.67
CA GLY A 111 -8.96 9.07 13.81
C GLY A 111 -10.19 8.67 13.05
N GLN A 112 -10.03 8.14 11.85
CA GLN A 112 -11.16 7.68 11.07
C GLN A 112 -11.85 6.50 11.74
N GLY A 113 -11.07 5.63 12.34
CA GLY A 113 -11.64 4.47 12.99
C GLY A 113 -12.27 4.79 14.32
N GLY A 114 -11.77 5.79 15.02
CA GLY A 114 -12.25 6.11 16.35
C GLY A 114 -13.14 7.31 16.44
N GLY A 115 -13.54 7.87 15.32
CA GLY A 115 -14.22 9.13 15.37
C GLY A 115 -13.20 10.25 15.43
N TYR A 116 -13.19 11.03 14.42
CA TYR A 116 -12.19 12.05 14.27
C TYR A 116 -12.35 13.13 15.32
N SER A 117 -11.34 13.36 16.08
CA SER A 117 -11.33 14.53 16.95
C SER A 117 -10.51 15.60 16.25
N ALA A 118 -11.06 16.74 16.10
CA ALA A 118 -10.41 17.84 15.44
C ALA A 118 -9.36 18.40 16.33
N GLY A 119 -8.57 18.20 16.48
CA GLY A 119 -7.73 18.74 17.37
C GLY A 119 -6.62 19.61 16.82
N ASN A 120 -7.37 19.31 16.42
CA ASN A 120 -6.65 19.67 16.27
C ASN A 120 -5.98 19.65 15.86
N SER A 121 -5.94 19.73 15.69
CA SER A 121 -5.33 19.97 15.52
C SER A 121 -4.73 20.06 14.99
N PHE A 122 -4.53 20.49 15.07
CA PHE A 122 -3.94 20.99 15.06
C PHE A 122 -3.52 20.92 14.91
N ALA A 123 -3.53 21.09 14.89
CA ALA A 123 -3.15 21.33 15.15
C ALA A 123 -2.65 21.17 14.89
N GLY A 124 -2.24 21.52 15.00
CA GLY A 124 -1.94 21.67 15.23
C GLY A 124 -1.54 21.44 14.77
N GLY A 125 -1.14 21.85 14.90
CA GLY A 125 -0.99 22.01 15.01
C GLY A 125 -0.59 21.71 14.41
N ASN A 126 -0.43 21.81 14.36
CA ASN A 126 -0.08 21.95 14.33
C ASN A 126 0.28 21.46 13.75
N ASP A 127 0.38 21.69 13.39
CA ASP A 127 0.61 21.81 13.41
C ASP A 127 1.14 21.56 12.78
N TYR A 128 1.39 21.73 12.54
CA TYR A 128 1.87 22.09 12.51
C TYR A 128 2.18 21.86 12.09
N ASN A 129 2.20 22.08 11.59
CA ASN A 129 2.41 22.45 11.82
C ASN A 129 2.69 22.17 11.34
N SER A 130 2.75 22.22 10.81
CA SER A 130 2.85 22.56 11.01
C SER A 130 3.38 22.43 10.53
N PRO A 131 3.32 22.20 10.01
CA PRO A 131 3.64 22.54 10.14
C PRO A 131 3.77 22.65 9.75
N TYR A 132 3.90 22.98 9.37
CA TYR A 132 3.79 23.44 9.79
C TYR A 132 3.43 23.65 10.23
N GLN A 133 3.26 23.81 10.20
CA GLN A 133 2.87 24.20 11.19
C GLN A 133 2.78 24.20 11.61
N THR A 134 3.06 24.64 11.73
CA THR A 134 2.90 24.97 12.74
C THR A 134 2.92 25.01 13.13
N PRO A 135 2.87 25.13 13.01
CA PRO A 135 2.81 25.49 13.89
C PRO A 135 2.73 25.55 14.16
N THR A 136 2.74 25.77 13.99
CA THR A 136 2.54 26.10 14.76
C THR A 136 2.39 26.04 14.91
N GLN A 137 2.46 26.20 14.73
CA GLN A 137 2.30 26.32 15.32
C GLN A 137 2.00 26.18 15.35
N SER A 138 1.98 26.38 14.94
CA SER A 138 1.67 26.50 15.48
C SER A 138 1.51 26.43 15.43
N THR A 139 1.39 26.56 15.16
CA THR A 139 1.11 26.70 15.59
C THR A 139 1.11 26.69 15.61
N PRO A 140 1.15 27.04 15.50
CA PRO A 140 1.07 27.23 15.89
C PRO A 140 1.01 27.20 15.88
#